data_53b0f349e02b96482c0a4078a0f3fd5e
#
_entry.id   53b0f349e02b96482c0a4078a0f3fd5e
#
_cell.length_a   1.000
_cell.length_b   1.000
_cell.length_c   1.000
_cell.angle_alpha   90.00
_cell.angle_beta   90.00
_cell.angle_gamma   90.00
#
_symmetry.space_group_name_H-M   'P 1'
#
loop_
_entity.id
_entity.type
_entity.pdbx_description
1 polymer ?
#
loop_
_entity_poly.entity_id
_entity_poly.type
_entity_poly.pdbx_seq_one_letter_code
_entity_poly.pdbx_strand_id
1 'polypeptide(L)'
;MEELLKLKTEETMSSREISELTGKQHKNILADCDKLNENYRNMGLAEISADRYLDSYGREQKCYTLTRMQTFDLITGYSAPLRIKVNRRWEELEKKAVAAQLPQTYAEALRQLAKQVEDNERQ
;
A
#
# COMPACT_ATOMS: atom_id res chain seq x y z
N MET A 1 -16.44 9.78 10.79
CA MET A 1 -15.44 10.49 10.00
C MET A 1 -14.07 9.81 10.03
N GLU A 2 -13.60 9.46 11.19
CA GLU A 2 -12.33 8.75 11.32
C GLU A 2 -12.31 7.43 10.58
N GLU A 3 -13.40 6.68 10.63
CA GLU A 3 -13.53 5.42 9.91
C GLU A 3 -13.51 5.61 8.40
N LEU A 4 -14.13 6.66 7.91
CA LEU A 4 -14.12 6.99 6.49
C LEU A 4 -12.73 7.39 6.02
N LEU A 5 -12.00 8.17 6.80
CA LEU A 5 -10.63 8.54 6.50
C LEU A 5 -9.70 7.33 6.54
N LYS A 6 -9.91 6.45 7.52
CA LYS A 6 -9.15 5.22 7.66
C LYS A 6 -9.35 4.29 6.45
N LEU A 7 -10.59 4.11 6.02
CA LEU A 7 -10.93 3.32 4.84
C LEU A 7 -10.36 3.93 3.57
N LYS A 8 -10.30 5.25 3.48
CA LYS A 8 -9.83 5.96 2.30
C LYS A 8 -8.32 5.95 2.16
N THR A 9 -7.58 5.86 3.27
CA THR A 9 -6.11 5.93 3.26
C THR A 9 -5.44 4.56 3.40
N GLU A 10 -6.20 3.51 3.71
CA GLU A 10 -5.66 2.17 3.84
C GLU A 10 -5.56 1.48 2.48
N GLU A 11 -4.40 1.64 1.86
CA GLU A 11 -4.05 0.85 0.71
C GLU A 11 -3.23 -0.34 1.16
N THR A 12 -3.32 -1.42 0.41
CA THR A 12 -2.59 -2.65 0.69
C THR A 12 -1.87 -3.11 -0.57
N MET A 13 -0.87 -3.95 -0.37
CA MET A 13 -0.14 -4.56 -1.48
C MET A 13 -0.11 -6.07 -1.27
N SER A 14 -0.40 -6.80 -2.33
CA SER A 14 -0.35 -8.26 -2.30
C SER A 14 1.08 -8.76 -2.32
N SER A 15 1.33 -9.87 -1.64
CA SER A 15 2.61 -10.58 -1.71
C SER A 15 2.96 -10.97 -3.14
N ARG A 16 1.95 -11.19 -3.98
CA ARG A 16 2.14 -11.49 -5.40
C ARG A 16 2.74 -10.31 -6.14
N GLU A 17 2.26 -9.11 -5.87
CA GLU A 17 2.80 -7.89 -6.49
C GLU A 17 4.24 -7.66 -6.05
N ILE A 18 4.55 -7.89 -4.79
CA ILE A 18 5.91 -7.78 -4.27
C ILE A 18 6.83 -8.76 -5.01
N SER A 19 6.36 -9.98 -5.23
CA SER A 19 7.09 -10.99 -6.00
C SER A 19 7.39 -10.50 -7.42
N GLU A 20 6.41 -9.93 -8.09
CA GLU A 20 6.57 -9.39 -9.44
C GLU A 20 7.56 -8.23 -9.48
N LEU A 21 7.47 -7.31 -8.53
CA LEU A 21 8.35 -6.14 -8.47
C LEU A 21 9.80 -6.50 -8.17
N THR A 22 10.02 -7.48 -7.29
CA THR A 22 11.35 -7.85 -6.82
C THR A 22 12.00 -8.95 -7.63
N GLY A 23 11.23 -9.72 -8.38
CA GLY A 23 11.71 -10.91 -9.06
C GLY A 23 11.95 -12.10 -8.13
N LYS A 24 11.63 -11.96 -6.85
CA LYS A 24 11.73 -13.07 -5.89
C LYS A 24 10.58 -14.04 -6.09
N GLN A 25 10.84 -15.32 -5.89
CA GLN A 25 9.79 -16.34 -5.98
C GLN A 25 8.74 -16.10 -4.89
N HIS A 26 7.48 -16.23 -5.25
CA HIS A 26 6.37 -15.97 -4.33
C HIS A 26 6.44 -16.82 -3.07
N LYS A 27 6.87 -18.08 -3.19
CA LYS A 27 7.04 -18.96 -2.02
C LYS A 27 8.02 -18.39 -0.99
N ASN A 28 9.06 -17.68 -1.46
CA ASN A 28 10.04 -17.07 -0.57
C ASN A 28 9.47 -15.82 0.10
N ILE A 29 8.67 -15.05 -0.63
CA ILE A 29 7.94 -13.92 -0.06
C ILE A 29 6.97 -14.41 1.02
N LEU A 30 6.25 -15.50 0.77
CA LEU A 30 5.33 -16.08 1.75
C LEU A 30 6.07 -16.51 3.02
N ALA A 31 7.23 -17.15 2.86
CA ALA A 31 8.05 -17.56 4.00
C ALA A 31 8.53 -16.36 4.81
N ASP A 32 8.93 -15.29 4.15
CA ASP A 32 9.34 -14.06 4.81
C ASP A 32 8.18 -13.43 5.58
N CYS A 33 6.97 -13.45 5.00
CA CYS A 33 5.77 -12.97 5.66
C CYS A 33 5.42 -13.81 6.89
N ASP A 34 5.57 -15.12 6.80
CA ASP A 34 5.34 -16.03 7.93
C ASP A 34 6.27 -15.69 9.10
N LYS A 35 7.52 -15.41 8.80
CA LYS A 35 8.52 -15.00 9.80
C LYS A 35 8.15 -13.69 10.46
N LEU A 36 7.72 -12.71 9.67
CA LEU A 36 7.27 -11.43 10.19
C LEU A 36 6.05 -11.60 11.09
N ASN A 37 5.11 -12.44 10.70
CA ASN A 37 3.91 -12.71 11.50
C ASN A 37 4.27 -13.31 12.85
N GLU A 38 5.26 -14.17 12.89
CA GLU A 38 5.77 -14.73 14.15
C GLU A 38 6.30 -13.61 15.04
N ASN A 39 7.09 -12.69 14.49
CA ASN A 39 7.61 -11.54 15.22
C ASN A 39 6.49 -10.61 15.68
N TYR A 40 5.52 -10.32 14.81
CA TYR A 40 4.38 -9.48 15.17
C TYR A 40 3.58 -10.07 16.32
N ARG A 41 3.35 -11.39 16.27
CA ARG A 41 2.64 -12.10 17.32
C ARG A 41 3.36 -11.99 18.65
N ASN A 42 4.69 -12.18 18.64
CA ASN A 42 5.51 -12.10 19.84
C ASN A 42 5.56 -10.69 20.41
N MET A 43 5.39 -9.68 19.57
CA MET A 43 5.42 -8.28 19.97
C MET A 43 4.02 -7.71 20.27
N GLY A 44 2.99 -8.51 20.12
CA GLY A 44 1.61 -8.05 20.31
C GLY A 44 1.11 -7.13 19.21
N LEU A 45 1.69 -7.20 18.02
CA LEU A 45 1.30 -6.38 16.87
C LEU A 45 0.38 -7.18 15.95
N ALA A 46 -0.37 -6.45 15.12
CA ALA A 46 -1.27 -7.06 14.15
C ALA A 46 -0.47 -7.82 13.09
N GLU A 47 -0.89 -9.05 12.83
CA GLU A 47 -0.26 -9.90 11.81
C GLU A 47 -0.72 -9.49 10.41
N ILE A 48 0.10 -9.86 9.42
CA ILE A 48 -0.23 -9.67 8.01
C ILE A 48 -1.43 -10.54 7.67
N SER A 49 -2.42 -9.95 6.99
CA SER A 49 -3.64 -10.66 6.63
C SER A 49 -3.40 -11.70 5.55
N ALA A 50 -3.86 -12.92 5.79
CA ALA A 50 -3.82 -13.98 4.80
C ALA A 50 -4.99 -13.82 3.83
N ASP A 51 -4.74 -14.10 2.56
CA ASP A 51 -5.74 -14.05 1.51
C ASP A 51 -5.52 -15.22 0.55
N ARG A 52 -6.38 -15.35 -0.43
CA ARG A 52 -6.29 -16.41 -1.44
C ARG A 52 -6.53 -15.85 -2.82
N TYR A 53 -5.96 -16.48 -3.81
CA TYR A 53 -6.19 -16.13 -5.22
C TYR A 53 -6.29 -17.41 -6.05
N LEU A 54 -6.87 -17.27 -7.22
CA LEU A 54 -6.93 -18.37 -8.18
C LEU A 54 -5.76 -18.26 -9.13
N ASP A 55 -5.00 -19.37 -9.26
CA ASP A 55 -3.89 -19.42 -10.22
C ASP A 55 -4.42 -19.67 -11.63
N SER A 56 -3.53 -19.73 -12.61
CA SER A 56 -3.90 -19.94 -14.01
C SER A 56 -4.58 -21.27 -14.28
N TYR A 57 -4.48 -22.22 -13.35
CA TYR A 57 -5.14 -23.52 -13.43
C TYR A 57 -6.44 -23.57 -12.65
N GLY A 58 -6.89 -22.44 -12.09
CA GLY A 58 -8.10 -22.37 -11.32
C GLY A 58 -8.00 -22.92 -9.90
N ARG A 59 -6.78 -23.14 -9.40
CA ARG A 59 -6.56 -23.64 -8.03
C ARG A 59 -6.41 -22.48 -7.07
N GLU A 60 -6.95 -22.65 -5.85
CA GLU A 60 -6.76 -21.67 -4.79
C GLU A 60 -5.33 -21.72 -4.25
N GLN A 61 -4.69 -20.58 -4.20
CA GLN A 61 -3.35 -20.42 -3.67
C GLN A 61 -3.36 -19.34 -2.59
N LYS A 62 -2.48 -19.51 -1.60
CA LYS A 62 -2.34 -18.55 -0.51
C LYS A 62 -1.55 -17.34 -0.96
N CYS A 63 -1.95 -16.16 -0.48
CA CYS A 63 -1.17 -14.95 -0.57
C CYS A 63 -1.37 -14.14 0.71
N TYR A 64 -0.60 -13.08 0.86
CA TYR A 64 -0.74 -12.13 1.96
C TYR A 64 -1.08 -10.75 1.43
N THR A 65 -1.83 -10.01 2.21
CA THR A 65 -2.17 -8.62 1.93
C THR A 65 -1.48 -7.76 2.99
N LEU A 66 -0.51 -6.96 2.57
CA LEU A 66 0.34 -6.19 3.47
C LEU A 66 -0.07 -4.72 3.48
N THR A 67 -0.06 -4.13 4.67
CA THR A 67 -0.19 -2.68 4.82
C THR A 67 1.13 -2.01 4.42
N ARG A 68 1.12 -0.68 4.34
CA ARG A 68 2.33 0.09 4.05
C ARG A 68 3.46 -0.24 5.03
N MET A 69 3.16 -0.24 6.33
CA MET A 69 4.14 -0.51 7.37
C MET A 69 4.66 -1.95 7.32
N GLN A 70 3.76 -2.90 7.10
CA GLN A 70 4.14 -4.32 6.98
C GLN A 70 5.03 -4.55 5.77
N THR A 71 4.73 -3.88 4.65
CA THR A 71 5.57 -3.94 3.46
C THR A 71 6.96 -3.38 3.75
N PHE A 72 7.01 -2.26 4.45
CA PHE A 72 8.27 -1.64 4.85
C PHE A 72 9.11 -2.59 5.71
N ASP A 73 8.48 -3.23 6.69
CA ASP A 73 9.16 -4.21 7.54
C ASP A 73 9.73 -5.37 6.72
N LEU A 74 8.95 -5.84 5.74
CA LEU A 74 9.37 -6.95 4.87
C LEU A 74 10.59 -6.58 4.03
N ILE A 75 10.56 -5.43 3.37
CA ILE A 75 11.60 -5.06 2.41
C ILE A 75 12.85 -4.47 3.05
N THR A 76 12.82 -4.20 4.35
CA THR A 76 13.99 -3.69 5.07
C THR A 76 15.19 -4.61 4.93
N GLY A 77 14.94 -5.92 4.84
CA GLY A 77 16.01 -6.91 4.64
C GLY A 77 16.42 -7.12 3.18
N TYR A 78 15.81 -6.41 2.24
CA TYR A 78 16.08 -6.59 0.82
C TYR A 78 17.19 -5.63 0.36
N SER A 79 17.77 -5.91 -0.82
CA SER A 79 18.75 -5.01 -1.43
C SER A 79 18.12 -3.66 -1.77
N ALA A 80 18.93 -2.62 -1.85
CA ALA A 80 18.45 -1.26 -2.15
C ALA A 80 17.63 -1.19 -3.45
N PRO A 81 18.06 -1.79 -4.57
CA PRO A 81 17.25 -1.74 -5.79
C PRO A 81 15.85 -2.33 -5.61
N LEU A 82 15.73 -3.45 -4.87
CA LEU A 82 14.43 -4.08 -4.63
C LEU A 82 13.54 -3.22 -3.74
N ARG A 83 14.12 -2.65 -2.68
CA ARG A 83 13.39 -1.74 -1.79
C ARG A 83 12.86 -0.53 -2.54
N ILE A 84 13.67 0.03 -3.41
CA ILE A 84 13.30 1.20 -4.20
C ILE A 84 12.10 0.88 -5.10
N LYS A 85 12.13 -0.25 -5.79
CA LYS A 85 11.03 -0.67 -6.68
C LYS A 85 9.71 -0.77 -5.92
N VAL A 86 9.72 -1.41 -4.76
CA VAL A 86 8.51 -1.58 -3.95
C VAL A 86 8.03 -0.24 -3.41
N ASN A 87 8.93 0.59 -2.90
CA ASN A 87 8.57 1.90 -2.35
C ASN A 87 8.00 2.84 -3.42
N ARG A 88 8.54 2.82 -4.62
CA ARG A 88 8.02 3.64 -5.73
C ARG A 88 6.62 3.20 -6.14
N ARG A 89 6.38 1.90 -6.12
CA ARG A 89 5.04 1.37 -6.40
C ARG A 89 4.05 1.80 -5.33
N TRP A 90 4.45 1.80 -4.06
CA TRP A 90 3.62 2.29 -2.97
C TRP A 90 3.28 3.77 -3.14
N GLU A 91 4.23 4.59 -3.54
CA GLU A 91 3.98 6.01 -3.84
C GLU A 91 2.90 6.17 -4.91
N GLU A 92 2.98 5.40 -5.98
CA GLU A 92 1.98 5.42 -7.06
C GLU A 92 0.60 5.04 -6.55
N LEU A 93 0.52 3.97 -5.75
CA LEU A 93 -0.75 3.51 -5.19
C LEU A 93 -1.37 4.55 -4.25
N GLU A 94 -0.57 5.17 -3.42
CA GLU A 94 -1.02 6.21 -2.50
C GLU A 94 -1.54 7.43 -3.26
N LYS A 95 -0.84 7.86 -4.29
CA LYS A 95 -1.27 8.98 -5.14
C LYS A 95 -2.58 8.68 -5.85
N LYS A 96 -2.72 7.47 -6.39
CA LYS A 96 -3.96 7.04 -7.05
C LYS A 96 -5.12 6.97 -6.08
N ALA A 97 -4.89 6.44 -4.88
CA ALA A 97 -5.91 6.35 -3.85
C ALA A 97 -6.42 7.73 -3.45
N VAL A 98 -5.51 8.66 -3.22
CA VAL A 98 -5.87 10.04 -2.87
C VAL A 98 -6.64 10.70 -4.02
N ALA A 99 -6.17 10.57 -5.24
CA ALA A 99 -6.83 11.14 -6.42
C ALA A 99 -8.24 10.57 -6.62
N ALA A 100 -8.39 9.26 -6.39
CA ALA A 100 -9.69 8.59 -6.54
C ALA A 100 -10.69 8.98 -5.45
N GLN A 101 -10.20 9.29 -4.25
CA GLN A 101 -11.03 9.61 -3.09
C GLN A 101 -11.36 11.09 -2.97
N LEU A 102 -10.60 11.94 -3.65
CA LEU A 102 -10.80 13.37 -3.63
C LEU A 102 -11.19 13.82 -5.05
N PRO A 103 -12.43 13.49 -5.46
CA PRO A 103 -12.86 13.78 -6.84
C PRO A 103 -13.09 15.27 -7.05
N GLN A 104 -14.12 15.60 -7.78
CA GLN A 104 -14.45 16.98 -8.19
C GLN A 104 -14.50 17.98 -7.03
N THR A 105 -14.97 17.57 -5.87
CA THR A 105 -15.10 18.44 -4.69
C THR A 105 -13.75 19.00 -4.24
N TYR A 106 -12.72 18.17 -4.29
CA TYR A 106 -11.37 18.59 -3.94
C TYR A 106 -10.80 19.57 -4.98
N ALA A 107 -11.01 19.25 -6.26
CA ALA A 107 -10.58 20.11 -7.35
C ALA A 107 -11.26 21.48 -7.28
N GLU A 108 -12.56 21.51 -6.95
CA GLU A 108 -13.30 22.75 -6.74
C GLU A 108 -12.75 23.55 -5.56
N ALA A 109 -12.47 22.89 -4.46
CA ALA A 109 -11.91 23.53 -3.27
C ALA A 109 -10.56 24.17 -3.58
N LEU A 110 -9.71 23.48 -4.34
CA LEU A 110 -8.43 24.03 -4.78
C LEU A 110 -8.60 25.24 -5.69
N ARG A 111 -9.56 25.20 -6.61
CA ARG A 111 -9.85 26.32 -7.50
C ARG A 111 -10.36 27.53 -6.72
N GLN A 112 -11.23 27.29 -5.76
CA GLN A 112 -11.76 28.36 -4.91
C GLN A 112 -10.66 29.00 -4.08
N LEU A 113 -9.75 28.18 -3.55
CA LEU A 113 -8.62 28.67 -2.78
C LEU A 113 -7.70 29.54 -3.63
N ALA A 114 -7.38 29.07 -4.84
CA ALA A 114 -6.57 29.83 -5.79
C ALA A 114 -7.21 31.16 -6.15
N LYS A 115 -8.54 31.15 -6.33
CA LYS A 115 -9.31 32.36 -6.64
C LYS A 115 -9.28 33.35 -5.48
N GLN A 116 -9.39 32.87 -4.25
CA GLN A 116 -9.32 33.73 -3.07
C GLN A 116 -7.95 34.39 -2.92
N VAL A 117 -6.89 33.65 -3.20
CA VAL A 117 -5.53 34.19 -3.16
C VAL A 117 -5.38 35.29 -4.22
N GLU A 118 -5.87 35.07 -5.43
CA GLU A 118 -5.85 36.08 -6.49
C GLU A 118 -6.63 37.32 -6.11
N ASP A 119 -7.81 37.18 -5.55
CA ASP A 119 -8.65 38.29 -5.11
C ASP A 119 -7.99 39.09 -3.98
N ASN A 120 -7.31 38.39 -3.06
CA ASN A 120 -6.58 39.06 -1.99
C ASN A 120 -5.36 39.85 -2.50
N GLU A 121 -4.70 39.35 -3.52
CA GLU A 121 -3.56 40.02 -4.13
C GLU A 121 -3.96 41.29 -4.87
N ARG A 122 -5.20 41.38 -5.36
CA ARG A 122 -5.73 42.55 -6.06
C ARG A 122 -6.10 43.68 -5.12
N GLN A 123 -6.24 43.42 -3.86
CA GLN A 123 -6.56 44.41 -2.85
C GLN A 123 -5.29 45.02 -2.25
#